data_d2490f59891777a99192b8ec5d25e7f0
#
_entry.id   d2490f59891777a99192b8ec5d25e7f0
#
_cell.length_a   1.000
_cell.length_b   1.000
_cell.length_c   1.000
_cell.angle_alpha   90.00
_cell.angle_beta   90.00
_cell.angle_gamma   90.00
#
_symmetry.space_group_name_H-M   'P 1'
#
loop_
_entity.id
_entity.type
_entity.pdbx_description
1 polymer ?
#
loop_
_entity_poly.entity_id
_entity_poly.type
_entity_poly.pdbx_seq_one_letter_code
_entity_poly.pdbx_strand_id
1 'polypeptide(L)'
;MRSKICLIRHGITEGNKNRLYYGYADIPLAEEGIAALKELEKRDIYPDGSNADFYTTGLRRTEQTMEIIYGKREHEILPQLKEMNFGDYEMKSHGELKVLEYYQTWKADRFGILAPPNGESLQAFYKRIVRGFDDFKKKHMLKVLSMRHKSEEALSIIVCHGGTISAILESIYPKIKDNFYRWIPDPGHGYILYMEDEDVLGVEKF
;
A
#
# COMPACT_ATOMS: atom_id res chain seq x y z
N MET A 1 10.34 -11.97 19.19
CA MET A 1 10.17 -13.14 18.26
C MET A 1 10.20 -12.63 16.83
N ARG A 2 10.91 -13.34 15.94
CA ARG A 2 11.03 -12.93 14.54
C ARG A 2 9.76 -13.22 13.75
N SER A 3 9.43 -12.33 12.84
CA SER A 3 8.30 -12.46 11.94
C SER A 3 8.47 -11.55 10.71
N LYS A 4 7.54 -11.62 9.75
CA LYS A 4 7.60 -10.82 8.53
C LYS A 4 6.25 -10.19 8.22
N ILE A 5 6.29 -8.96 7.74
CA ILE A 5 5.14 -8.29 7.12
C ILE A 5 5.54 -7.94 5.68
N CYS A 6 4.80 -8.47 4.71
CA CYS A 6 5.00 -8.16 3.30
C CYS A 6 3.97 -7.13 2.84
N LEU A 7 4.44 -6.02 2.28
CA LEU A 7 3.62 -4.96 1.70
C LEU A 7 3.74 -5.04 0.19
N ILE A 8 2.64 -5.24 -0.53
CA ILE A 8 2.60 -5.34 -2.00
C ILE A 8 1.76 -4.19 -2.55
N ARG A 9 2.30 -3.42 -3.49
CA ARG A 9 1.52 -2.45 -4.25
C ARG A 9 0.66 -3.16 -5.29
N HIS A 10 -0.61 -2.79 -5.40
CA HIS A 10 -1.48 -3.31 -6.47
C HIS A 10 -0.88 -3.14 -7.88
N GLY A 11 -1.29 -3.98 -8.82
CA GLY A 11 -0.89 -3.92 -10.21
C GLY A 11 -1.36 -2.67 -10.95
N ILE A 12 -0.94 -2.51 -12.20
CA ILE A 12 -1.27 -1.34 -13.03
C ILE A 12 -2.78 -1.27 -13.27
N THR A 13 -3.34 -0.04 -13.14
CA THR A 13 -4.72 0.31 -13.47
C THR A 13 -4.76 1.31 -14.62
N GLU A 14 -5.93 1.55 -15.21
CA GLU A 14 -6.10 2.66 -16.17
C GLU A 14 -5.80 4.03 -15.53
N GLY A 15 -6.03 4.18 -14.21
CA GLY A 15 -5.64 5.39 -13.49
C GLY A 15 -4.13 5.64 -13.50
N ASN A 16 -3.30 4.59 -13.38
CA ASN A 16 -1.84 4.71 -13.51
C ASN A 16 -1.44 5.12 -14.94
N LYS A 17 -1.97 4.45 -15.95
CA LYS A 17 -1.65 4.69 -17.37
C LYS A 17 -1.97 6.13 -17.76
N ASN A 18 -3.11 6.62 -17.33
CA ASN A 18 -3.60 7.96 -17.67
C ASN A 18 -3.14 9.04 -16.67
N ARG A 19 -2.30 8.67 -15.68
CA ARG A 19 -1.78 9.58 -14.64
C ARG A 19 -2.88 10.36 -13.93
N LEU A 20 -3.97 9.67 -13.59
CA LEU A 20 -5.09 10.25 -12.87
C LEU A 20 -4.81 10.29 -11.37
N TYR A 21 -5.36 11.27 -10.68
CA TYR A 21 -5.51 11.21 -9.24
C TYR A 21 -6.59 10.18 -8.91
N TYR A 22 -6.27 9.15 -8.14
CA TYR A 22 -7.26 8.20 -7.67
C TYR A 22 -6.73 7.49 -6.41
N GLY A 23 -7.58 7.39 -5.44
CA GLY A 23 -7.29 6.72 -4.18
C GLY A 23 -8.50 5.92 -3.73
N TYR A 24 -9.64 6.58 -3.60
CA TYR A 24 -10.90 5.95 -3.19
C TYR A 24 -11.74 5.45 -4.37
N ALA A 25 -11.50 5.93 -5.58
CA ALA A 25 -12.13 5.39 -6.78
C ALA A 25 -11.83 3.88 -6.91
N ASP A 26 -12.88 3.08 -6.98
CA ASP A 26 -12.79 1.61 -7.02
C ASP A 26 -12.67 1.10 -8.45
N ILE A 27 -11.52 1.33 -9.06
CA ILE A 27 -11.20 0.88 -10.41
C ILE A 27 -10.46 -0.46 -10.42
N PRO A 28 -10.71 -1.32 -11.42
CA PRO A 28 -10.00 -2.59 -11.58
C PRO A 28 -8.56 -2.39 -12.10
N LEU A 29 -7.82 -3.48 -12.12
CA LEU A 29 -6.56 -3.57 -12.87
C LEU A 29 -6.82 -3.40 -14.37
N ALA A 30 -5.85 -2.79 -15.07
CA ALA A 30 -5.81 -2.79 -16.52
C ALA A 30 -5.38 -4.18 -17.04
N GLU A 31 -5.69 -4.50 -18.31
CA GLU A 31 -5.31 -5.78 -18.91
C GLU A 31 -3.79 -6.00 -18.88
N GLU A 32 -3.01 -4.96 -19.19
CA GLU A 32 -1.54 -5.01 -19.10
C GLU A 32 -1.07 -5.20 -17.64
N GLY A 33 -1.78 -4.64 -16.67
CA GLY A 33 -1.49 -4.84 -15.25
C GLY A 33 -1.70 -6.29 -14.81
N ILE A 34 -2.77 -6.92 -15.31
CA ILE A 34 -3.04 -8.34 -15.08
C ILE A 34 -1.93 -9.20 -15.72
N ALA A 35 -1.56 -8.91 -16.97
CA ALA A 35 -0.50 -9.62 -17.66
C ALA A 35 0.85 -9.48 -16.95
N ALA A 36 1.21 -8.25 -16.54
CA ALA A 36 2.46 -7.99 -15.82
C ALA A 36 2.53 -8.73 -14.48
N LEU A 37 1.43 -8.76 -13.70
CA LEU A 37 1.38 -9.50 -12.43
C LEU A 37 1.59 -11.01 -12.62
N LYS A 38 0.98 -11.60 -13.66
CA LYS A 38 1.18 -13.02 -13.99
C LYS A 38 2.63 -13.35 -14.34
N GLU A 39 3.33 -12.42 -15.00
CA GLU A 39 4.76 -12.61 -15.30
C GLU A 39 5.63 -12.45 -14.03
N LEU A 40 5.27 -11.54 -13.12
CA LEU A 40 5.97 -11.40 -11.84
C LEU A 40 5.76 -12.62 -10.94
N GLU A 41 4.55 -13.17 -10.91
CA GLU A 41 4.22 -14.40 -10.16
C GLU A 41 5.09 -15.58 -10.62
N LYS A 42 5.23 -15.79 -11.93
CA LYS A 42 6.10 -16.84 -12.50
C LYS A 42 7.59 -16.68 -12.13
N ARG A 43 8.02 -15.47 -11.78
CA ARG A 43 9.40 -15.18 -11.40
C ARG A 43 9.72 -15.49 -9.96
N ASP A 44 8.74 -15.95 -9.19
CA ASP A 44 8.86 -16.34 -7.78
C ASP A 44 9.47 -15.24 -6.88
N ILE A 45 9.05 -13.99 -7.14
CA ILE A 45 9.55 -12.83 -6.38
C ILE A 45 8.79 -12.62 -5.06
N TYR A 46 7.64 -13.27 -4.90
CA TYR A 46 6.77 -13.11 -3.75
C TYR A 46 7.09 -14.13 -2.64
N PRO A 47 6.94 -13.78 -1.35
CA PRO A 47 7.10 -14.76 -0.29
C PRO A 47 6.05 -15.87 -0.39
N ASP A 48 6.43 -17.08 0.02
CA ASP A 48 5.49 -18.20 0.10
C ASP A 48 4.31 -17.86 1.02
N GLY A 49 3.12 -17.91 0.46
CA GLY A 49 1.86 -17.59 1.13
C GLY A 49 1.18 -18.78 1.82
N SER A 50 1.78 -19.98 1.85
CA SER A 50 1.12 -21.20 2.35
C SER A 50 0.65 -21.09 3.81
N ASN A 51 1.40 -20.38 4.67
CA ASN A 51 1.09 -20.15 6.08
C ASN A 51 0.90 -18.65 6.42
N ALA A 52 0.68 -17.81 5.41
CA ALA A 52 0.48 -16.39 5.61
C ALA A 52 -0.98 -16.04 5.97
N ASP A 53 -1.16 -14.96 6.72
CA ASP A 53 -2.44 -14.25 6.80
C ASP A 53 -2.47 -13.17 5.73
N PHE A 54 -3.61 -13.06 5.06
CA PHE A 54 -3.78 -12.16 3.93
C PHE A 54 -4.68 -10.97 4.27
N TYR A 55 -4.31 -9.81 3.74
CA TYR A 55 -5.01 -8.56 3.95
C TYR A 55 -5.04 -7.73 2.66
N THR A 56 -6.17 -7.06 2.45
CA THR A 56 -6.32 -6.07 1.37
C THR A 56 -6.92 -4.78 1.92
N THR A 57 -7.11 -3.78 1.07
CA THR A 57 -7.83 -2.56 1.44
C THR A 57 -9.31 -2.61 1.04
N GLY A 58 -9.77 -3.71 0.43
CA GLY A 58 -11.13 -3.90 -0.08
C GLY A 58 -11.41 -3.21 -1.40
N LEU A 59 -10.41 -2.59 -2.05
CA LEU A 59 -10.56 -2.02 -3.39
C LEU A 59 -10.26 -3.08 -4.45
N ARG A 60 -11.04 -3.10 -5.54
CA ARG A 60 -10.96 -4.11 -6.61
C ARG A 60 -9.54 -4.40 -7.08
N ARG A 61 -8.72 -3.36 -7.28
CA ARG A 61 -7.32 -3.49 -7.69
C ARG A 61 -6.45 -4.25 -6.69
N THR A 62 -6.73 -4.12 -5.38
CA THR A 62 -6.01 -4.88 -4.33
C THR A 62 -6.48 -6.33 -4.27
N GLU A 63 -7.79 -6.56 -4.38
CA GLU A 63 -8.38 -7.89 -4.43
C GLU A 63 -7.87 -8.68 -5.64
N GLN A 64 -7.94 -8.09 -6.83
CA GLN A 64 -7.45 -8.72 -8.06
C GLN A 64 -5.95 -9.01 -8.03
N THR A 65 -5.15 -8.10 -7.47
CA THR A 65 -3.70 -8.31 -7.31
C THR A 65 -3.44 -9.52 -6.41
N MET A 66 -4.09 -9.59 -5.26
CA MET A 66 -3.95 -10.73 -4.34
C MET A 66 -4.37 -12.04 -5.01
N GLU A 67 -5.53 -12.06 -5.69
CA GLU A 67 -6.03 -13.26 -6.36
C GLU A 67 -5.10 -13.75 -7.48
N ILE A 68 -4.46 -12.84 -8.22
CA ILE A 68 -3.51 -13.19 -9.28
C ILE A 68 -2.24 -13.81 -8.70
N ILE A 69 -1.70 -13.26 -7.61
CA ILE A 69 -0.42 -13.71 -7.04
C ILE A 69 -0.58 -14.98 -6.21
N TYR A 70 -1.65 -15.09 -5.42
CA TYR A 70 -1.80 -16.13 -4.41
C TYR A 70 -3.02 -17.03 -4.60
N GLY A 71 -3.84 -16.77 -5.64
CA GLY A 71 -5.13 -17.44 -5.81
C GLY A 71 -6.18 -16.91 -4.81
N LYS A 72 -7.36 -17.54 -4.81
CA LYS A 72 -8.41 -17.20 -3.84
C LYS A 72 -7.97 -17.60 -2.44
N ARG A 73 -7.89 -16.61 -1.54
CA ARG A 73 -7.52 -16.79 -0.13
C ARG A 73 -8.56 -16.10 0.75
N GLU A 74 -8.84 -16.70 1.90
CA GLU A 74 -9.48 -15.96 2.98
C GLU A 74 -8.57 -14.81 3.40
N HIS A 75 -9.14 -13.62 3.57
CA HIS A 75 -8.38 -12.43 3.94
C HIS A 75 -9.26 -11.44 4.70
N GLU A 76 -8.63 -10.51 5.36
CA GLU A 76 -9.32 -9.42 6.04
C GLU A 76 -9.09 -8.09 5.33
N ILE A 77 -10.10 -7.22 5.41
CA ILE A 77 -10.05 -5.88 4.84
C ILE A 77 -9.52 -4.91 5.89
N LEU A 78 -8.49 -4.13 5.50
CA LEU A 78 -7.90 -3.06 6.30
C LEU A 78 -8.26 -1.70 5.67
N PRO A 79 -9.47 -1.17 5.89
CA PRO A 79 -9.94 0.05 5.24
C PRO A 79 -9.12 1.29 5.64
N GLN A 80 -8.49 1.27 6.82
CA GLN A 80 -7.58 2.31 7.30
C GLN A 80 -6.29 2.41 6.48
N LEU A 81 -5.93 1.38 5.69
CA LEU A 81 -4.76 1.37 4.80
C LEU A 81 -5.11 1.67 3.32
N LYS A 82 -6.30 2.19 3.03
CA LYS A 82 -6.65 2.70 1.69
C LYS A 82 -5.71 3.84 1.30
N GLU A 83 -5.56 4.05 -0.01
CA GLU A 83 -4.81 5.17 -0.59
C GLU A 83 -5.42 6.53 -0.17
N MET A 84 -4.71 7.61 -0.42
CA MET A 84 -5.18 8.97 -0.16
C MET A 84 -6.51 9.24 -0.88
N ASN A 85 -7.49 9.78 -0.15
CA ASN A 85 -8.75 10.23 -0.73
C ASN A 85 -8.53 11.56 -1.47
N PHE A 86 -8.61 11.55 -2.80
CA PHE A 86 -8.47 12.76 -3.60
C PHE A 86 -9.78 13.55 -3.78
N GLY A 87 -10.90 13.10 -3.19
CA GLY A 87 -12.17 13.82 -3.23
C GLY A 87 -12.60 14.17 -4.64
N ASP A 88 -12.89 15.46 -4.90
CA ASP A 88 -13.35 15.93 -6.21
C ASP A 88 -12.29 15.87 -7.32
N TYR A 89 -11.03 15.53 -6.96
CA TYR A 89 -9.97 15.30 -7.94
C TYR A 89 -9.86 13.84 -8.37
N GLU A 90 -10.62 12.91 -7.74
CA GLU A 90 -10.66 11.51 -8.16
C GLU A 90 -10.97 11.38 -9.66
N MET A 91 -10.22 10.52 -10.33
CA MET A 91 -10.31 10.19 -11.75
C MET A 91 -10.07 11.39 -12.71
N LYS A 92 -9.42 12.45 -12.23
CA LYS A 92 -9.00 13.60 -13.05
C LYS A 92 -7.48 13.63 -13.20
N SER A 93 -7.04 14.08 -14.36
CA SER A 93 -5.63 14.31 -14.67
C SER A 93 -5.15 15.69 -14.21
N HIS A 94 -3.82 15.85 -14.09
CA HIS A 94 -3.23 17.18 -13.90
C HIS A 94 -3.66 18.17 -15.02
N GLY A 95 -3.78 17.69 -16.25
CA GLY A 95 -4.16 18.52 -17.40
C GLY A 95 -5.54 19.15 -17.24
N GLU A 96 -6.50 18.40 -16.70
CA GLU A 96 -7.87 18.86 -16.42
C GLU A 96 -7.92 19.79 -15.21
N LEU A 97 -7.13 19.50 -14.17
CA LEU A 97 -7.18 20.24 -12.91
C LEU A 97 -6.36 21.54 -12.92
N LYS A 98 -5.35 21.66 -13.78
CA LYS A 98 -4.40 22.78 -13.78
C LYS A 98 -5.02 24.16 -13.97
N VAL A 99 -6.24 24.23 -14.53
CA VAL A 99 -6.97 25.49 -14.73
C VAL A 99 -7.68 25.98 -13.47
N LEU A 100 -7.76 25.14 -12.42
CA LEU A 100 -8.42 25.48 -11.16
C LEU A 100 -7.40 26.14 -10.22
N GLU A 101 -7.70 27.36 -9.76
CA GLU A 101 -6.83 28.13 -8.86
C GLU A 101 -6.54 27.37 -7.56
N TYR A 102 -7.56 26.78 -6.94
CA TYR A 102 -7.38 26.00 -5.72
C TYR A 102 -6.51 24.77 -5.91
N TYR A 103 -6.59 24.10 -7.07
CA TYR A 103 -5.70 22.98 -7.38
C TYR A 103 -4.22 23.41 -7.43
N GLN A 104 -3.93 24.59 -8.02
CA GLN A 104 -2.56 25.11 -8.04
C GLN A 104 -2.05 25.38 -6.61
N THR A 105 -2.88 25.96 -5.77
CA THR A 105 -2.57 26.23 -4.36
C THR A 105 -2.33 24.93 -3.60
N TRP A 106 -3.22 23.95 -3.75
CA TRP A 106 -3.07 22.63 -3.14
C TRP A 106 -1.79 21.91 -3.60
N LYS A 107 -1.51 21.95 -4.90
CA LYS A 107 -0.31 21.30 -5.46
C LYS A 107 0.99 21.98 -5.01
N ALA A 108 0.99 23.27 -4.74
CA ALA A 108 2.12 24.03 -4.23
C ALA A 108 2.33 23.89 -2.72
N ASP A 109 1.40 23.26 -2.01
CA ASP A 109 1.46 23.07 -0.55
C ASP A 109 2.58 22.09 -0.19
N ARG A 110 3.70 22.63 0.28
CA ARG A 110 4.88 21.86 0.73
C ARG A 110 4.68 21.20 2.09
N PHE A 111 3.70 21.65 2.86
CA PHE A 111 3.43 21.15 4.21
C PHE A 111 2.38 20.05 4.22
N GLY A 112 1.66 19.85 3.12
CA GLY A 112 0.63 18.83 3.01
C GLY A 112 -0.59 19.06 3.93
N ILE A 113 -0.91 20.33 4.23
CA ILE A 113 -2.01 20.74 5.11
C ILE A 113 -3.31 20.85 4.32
N LEU A 114 -3.23 21.31 3.06
CA LEU A 114 -4.40 21.50 2.21
C LEU A 114 -4.93 20.16 1.72
N ALA A 115 -6.24 20.04 1.68
CA ALA A 115 -6.94 18.86 1.14
C ALA A 115 -7.58 19.19 -0.21
N PRO A 116 -7.69 18.23 -1.14
CA PRO A 116 -8.62 18.37 -2.25
C PRO A 116 -10.03 18.57 -1.71
N PRO A 117 -10.93 19.29 -2.42
CA PRO A 117 -12.31 19.39 -1.99
C PRO A 117 -12.93 17.99 -1.76
N ASN A 118 -13.61 17.79 -0.64
CA ASN A 118 -14.17 16.50 -0.21
C ASN A 118 -13.15 15.35 -0.07
N GLY A 119 -11.86 15.65 -0.05
CA GLY A 119 -10.76 14.69 0.13
C GLY A 119 -10.03 14.84 1.46
N GLU A 120 -8.86 14.22 1.57
CA GLU A 120 -7.98 14.35 2.73
C GLU A 120 -6.66 15.04 2.39
N SER A 121 -6.08 15.77 3.34
CA SER A 121 -4.73 16.34 3.19
C SER A 121 -3.67 15.25 3.29
N LEU A 122 -2.47 15.51 2.76
CA LEU A 122 -1.35 14.58 2.88
C LEU A 122 -1.00 14.30 4.36
N GLN A 123 -1.10 15.29 5.24
CA GLN A 123 -0.89 15.10 6.67
C GLN A 123 -1.96 14.19 7.30
N ALA A 124 -3.24 14.37 6.93
CA ALA A 124 -4.32 13.53 7.44
C ALA A 124 -4.16 12.08 6.96
N PHE A 125 -3.86 11.91 5.66
CA PHE A 125 -3.51 10.62 5.07
C PHE A 125 -2.37 9.93 5.83
N TYR A 126 -1.24 10.62 5.98
CA TYR A 126 -0.07 10.09 6.70
C TYR A 126 -0.41 9.63 8.12
N LYS A 127 -1.09 10.48 8.90
CA LYS A 127 -1.51 10.14 10.26
C LYS A 127 -2.44 8.92 10.29
N ARG A 128 -3.38 8.81 9.35
CA ARG A 128 -4.30 7.67 9.24
C ARG A 128 -3.55 6.38 8.94
N ILE A 129 -2.61 6.42 7.98
CA ILE A 129 -1.82 5.25 7.60
C ILE A 129 -0.92 4.79 8.76
N VAL A 130 -0.19 5.69 9.39
CA VAL A 130 0.70 5.35 10.51
C VAL A 130 -0.08 4.71 11.64
N ARG A 131 -1.19 5.34 12.06
CA ARG A 131 -2.06 4.77 13.10
C ARG A 131 -2.63 3.39 12.69
N GLY A 132 -3.12 3.28 11.45
CA GLY A 132 -3.66 2.03 10.94
C GLY A 132 -2.63 0.91 10.88
N PHE A 133 -1.37 1.24 10.56
CA PHE A 133 -0.28 0.29 10.54
C PHE A 133 0.17 -0.11 11.97
N ASP A 134 0.19 0.82 12.92
CA ASP A 134 0.48 0.50 14.33
C ASP A 134 -0.58 -0.42 14.93
N ASP A 135 -1.86 -0.21 14.63
CA ASP A 135 -2.92 -1.13 15.04
C ASP A 135 -2.80 -2.49 14.35
N PHE A 136 -2.38 -2.51 13.09
CA PHE A 136 -2.09 -3.75 12.37
C PHE A 136 -0.91 -4.52 12.98
N LYS A 137 0.19 -3.84 13.37
CA LYS A 137 1.33 -4.51 14.03
C LYS A 137 0.90 -5.25 15.29
N LYS A 138 0.05 -4.66 16.13
CA LYS A 138 -0.52 -5.33 17.30
C LYS A 138 -1.29 -6.61 16.93
N LYS A 139 -2.08 -6.55 15.85
CA LYS A 139 -2.78 -7.72 15.32
C LYS A 139 -1.81 -8.79 14.82
N HIS A 140 -0.77 -8.40 14.07
CA HIS A 140 0.28 -9.30 13.61
C HIS A 140 0.96 -10.01 14.79
N MET A 141 1.20 -9.30 15.90
CA MET A 141 1.77 -9.89 17.12
C MET A 141 0.90 -10.99 17.73
N LEU A 142 -0.43 -10.91 17.65
CA LEU A 142 -1.30 -12.01 18.09
C LEU A 142 -1.04 -13.30 17.29
N LYS A 143 -0.82 -13.18 15.98
CA LYS A 143 -0.39 -14.31 15.14
C LYS A 143 0.95 -14.84 15.58
N VAL A 144 1.96 -13.98 15.75
CA VAL A 144 3.30 -14.35 16.20
C VAL A 144 3.23 -15.16 17.51
N LEU A 145 2.44 -14.69 18.47
CA LEU A 145 2.22 -15.38 19.74
C LEU A 145 1.54 -16.75 19.58
N SER A 146 0.58 -16.87 18.64
CA SER A 146 -0.08 -18.16 18.36
C SER A 146 0.85 -19.19 17.73
N MET A 147 1.90 -18.72 17.03
CA MET A 147 2.88 -19.57 16.34
C MET A 147 4.16 -19.84 17.16
N ARG A 148 4.26 -19.32 18.38
CA ARG A 148 5.49 -19.40 19.22
C ARG A 148 6.08 -20.81 19.44
N HIS A 149 5.29 -21.85 19.24
CA HIS A 149 5.70 -23.24 19.38
C HIS A 149 5.97 -23.93 18.04
N LYS A 150 5.82 -23.20 16.92
CA LYS A 150 6.11 -23.71 15.58
C LYS A 150 7.51 -23.31 15.16
N SER A 151 8.12 -24.09 14.27
CA SER A 151 9.44 -23.79 13.69
C SER A 151 9.37 -22.70 12.59
N GLU A 152 8.18 -22.30 12.18
CA GLU A 152 7.94 -21.36 11.09
C GLU A 152 7.77 -19.93 11.63
N GLU A 153 8.30 -18.95 10.88
CA GLU A 153 8.09 -17.54 11.18
C GLU A 153 6.68 -17.11 10.75
N ALA A 154 6.02 -16.29 11.58
CA ALA A 154 4.73 -15.70 11.21
C ALA A 154 4.92 -14.73 10.04
N LEU A 155 4.06 -14.84 9.03
CA LEU A 155 4.01 -13.96 7.86
C LEU A 155 2.61 -13.34 7.71
N SER A 156 2.55 -12.02 7.53
CA SER A 156 1.34 -11.32 7.09
C SER A 156 1.61 -10.64 5.76
N ILE A 157 0.69 -10.78 4.80
CA ILE A 157 0.79 -10.20 3.46
C ILE A 157 -0.32 -9.19 3.28
N ILE A 158 0.04 -7.94 3.00
CA ILE A 158 -0.89 -6.83 2.78
C ILE A 158 -0.77 -6.35 1.35
N VAL A 159 -1.81 -6.49 0.55
CA VAL A 159 -1.90 -5.85 -0.76
C VAL A 159 -2.56 -4.49 -0.61
N CYS A 160 -1.81 -3.44 -0.88
CA CYS A 160 -2.23 -2.05 -0.66
C CYS A 160 -1.76 -1.11 -1.78
N HIS A 161 -1.35 0.12 -1.48
CA HIS A 161 -1.13 1.18 -2.46
C HIS A 161 0.25 1.81 -2.33
N GLY A 162 0.66 2.53 -3.36
CA GLY A 162 1.97 3.17 -3.41
C GLY A 162 2.19 4.22 -2.32
N GLY A 163 1.24 5.13 -2.14
CA GLY A 163 1.30 6.15 -1.10
C GLY A 163 1.20 5.55 0.31
N THR A 164 0.39 4.51 0.48
CA THR A 164 0.28 3.76 1.74
C THR A 164 1.61 3.14 2.16
N ILE A 165 2.28 2.42 1.25
CA ILE A 165 3.60 1.83 1.50
C ILE A 165 4.61 2.92 1.83
N SER A 166 4.56 4.02 1.07
CA SER A 166 5.45 5.16 1.29
C SER A 166 5.26 5.78 2.68
N ALA A 167 4.02 5.96 3.13
CA ALA A 167 3.73 6.51 4.46
C ALA A 167 4.22 5.57 5.58
N ILE A 168 4.04 4.26 5.43
CA ILE A 168 4.54 3.26 6.38
C ILE A 168 6.07 3.34 6.48
N LEU A 169 6.76 3.29 5.34
CA LEU A 169 8.23 3.27 5.32
C LEU A 169 8.84 4.60 5.78
N GLU A 170 8.22 5.74 5.45
CA GLU A 170 8.66 7.04 5.96
C GLU A 170 8.49 7.15 7.47
N SER A 171 7.47 6.51 8.07
CA SER A 171 7.29 6.49 9.52
C SER A 171 8.35 5.65 10.23
N ILE A 172 8.83 4.58 9.59
CA ILE A 172 9.87 3.69 10.13
C ILE A 172 11.27 4.29 9.92
N TYR A 173 11.50 4.85 8.75
CA TYR A 173 12.80 5.39 8.32
C TYR A 173 12.69 6.86 7.93
N PRO A 174 12.39 7.76 8.87
CA PRO A 174 12.15 9.16 8.57
C PRO A 174 13.42 9.80 7.98
N LYS A 175 13.25 10.59 6.91
CA LYS A 175 14.30 11.36 6.25
C LYS A 175 15.44 10.54 5.62
N ILE A 176 15.31 9.22 5.52
CA ILE A 176 16.29 8.39 4.78
C ILE A 176 16.20 8.65 3.27
N LYS A 177 15.00 8.98 2.77
CA LYS A 177 14.79 9.38 1.37
C LYS A 177 14.60 10.89 1.26
N ASP A 178 15.07 11.48 0.15
CA ASP A 178 14.98 12.93 -0.10
C ASP A 178 13.53 13.42 -0.22
N ASN A 179 12.63 12.54 -0.62
CA ASN A 179 11.21 12.82 -0.66
C ASN A 179 10.39 11.56 -0.42
N PHE A 180 9.18 11.77 0.06
CA PHE A 180 8.17 10.76 0.36
C PHE A 180 7.94 9.76 -0.80
N TYR A 181 7.86 10.23 -2.04
CA TYR A 181 7.51 9.39 -3.19
C TYR A 181 8.58 8.36 -3.58
N ARG A 182 9.81 8.49 -3.06
CA ARG A 182 10.90 7.54 -3.33
C ARG A 182 10.75 6.17 -2.66
N TRP A 183 9.80 6.05 -1.74
CA TRP A 183 9.44 4.74 -1.19
C TRP A 183 8.40 3.99 -2.01
N ILE A 184 7.74 4.64 -2.97
CA ILE A 184 6.70 4.00 -3.79
C ILE A 184 7.35 2.92 -4.65
N PRO A 185 6.98 1.63 -4.48
CA PRO A 185 7.49 0.56 -5.35
C PRO A 185 6.79 0.59 -6.70
N ASP A 186 7.33 -0.11 -7.67
CA ASP A 186 6.64 -0.36 -8.94
C ASP A 186 5.36 -1.18 -8.71
N PRO A 187 4.34 -1.06 -9.58
CA PRO A 187 3.12 -1.87 -9.47
C PRO A 187 3.43 -3.38 -9.45
N GLY A 188 2.84 -4.11 -8.52
CA GLY A 188 3.11 -5.53 -8.30
C GLY A 188 4.35 -5.81 -7.46
N HIS A 189 5.20 -4.84 -7.18
CA HIS A 189 6.36 -4.97 -6.29
C HIS A 189 6.06 -4.44 -4.89
N GLY A 190 7.01 -4.63 -3.98
CA GLY A 190 6.78 -4.26 -2.60
C GLY A 190 8.00 -4.31 -1.71
N TYR A 191 7.72 -4.51 -0.43
CA TYR A 191 8.75 -4.61 0.60
C TYR A 191 8.41 -5.70 1.61
N ILE A 192 9.41 -6.43 2.06
CA ILE A 192 9.34 -7.32 3.21
C ILE A 192 9.94 -6.58 4.40
N LEU A 193 9.16 -6.42 5.46
CA LEU A 193 9.60 -5.89 6.75
C LEU A 193 9.98 -7.07 7.64
N TYR A 194 11.22 -7.11 8.09
CA TYR A 194 11.71 -8.08 9.05
C TYR A 194 11.46 -7.55 10.45
N MET A 195 10.66 -8.27 11.22
CA MET A 195 10.20 -7.86 12.54
C MET A 195 10.91 -8.61 13.66
N GLU A 196 11.14 -7.94 14.77
CA GLU A 196 11.36 -8.57 16.07
C GLU A 196 10.41 -7.94 17.07
N ASP A 197 9.46 -8.74 17.53
CA ASP A 197 8.29 -8.26 18.27
C ASP A 197 7.54 -7.17 17.48
N GLU A 198 7.36 -5.97 18.00
CA GLU A 198 6.71 -4.84 17.30
C GLU A 198 7.69 -3.96 16.50
N ASP A 199 8.99 -4.22 16.61
CA ASP A 199 10.02 -3.41 15.97
C ASP A 199 10.39 -3.91 14.58
N VAL A 200 10.60 -3.00 13.65
CA VAL A 200 11.14 -3.30 12.32
C VAL A 200 12.65 -3.25 12.35
N LEU A 201 13.31 -4.42 12.19
CA LEU A 201 14.76 -4.53 12.17
C LEU A 201 15.38 -4.20 10.82
N GLY A 202 14.64 -4.41 9.75
CA GLY A 202 15.12 -4.21 8.39
C GLY A 202 14.01 -4.26 7.36
N VAL A 203 14.32 -3.80 6.15
CA VAL A 203 13.41 -3.80 5.01
C VAL A 203 14.14 -4.26 3.75
N GLU A 204 13.49 -5.10 2.98
CA GLU A 204 13.97 -5.59 1.68
C GLU A 204 12.96 -5.25 0.60
N LYS A 205 13.42 -4.67 -0.52
CA LYS A 205 12.59 -4.38 -1.69
C LYS A 205 12.67 -5.55 -2.67
N PHE A 206 11.57 -5.93 -3.25
CA PHE A 206 11.48 -6.94 -4.30
C PHE A 206 10.70 -6.44 -5.51
#